data_2059fa63a82988679aca7d8aa40ea71d
#
_entry.id   2059fa63a82988679aca7d8aa40ea71d
#
_cell.length_a   1.000
_cell.length_b   1.000
_cell.length_c   1.000
_cell.angle_alpha   90.00
_cell.angle_beta   90.00
_cell.angle_gamma   90.00
#
_symmetry.space_group_name_H-M   'P 1'
#
loop_
_entity.id
_entity.type
_entity.pdbx_description
1 polymer ?
#
loop_
_entity_poly.entity_id
_entity_poly.type
_entity_poly.pdbx_seq_one_letter_code
_entity_poly.pdbx_strand_id
1 'polypeptide(L)'
;MNDENKISVVINTYNAERDLAQVLEAVKNFDEVLICDMESTDSTLDIARQYGCRIVTFPKANHKSAEPARTFAIQSAANPWVLVVDADEIVTPELRNYLYRRIAEPDAPAGIYIPRLNRFMLRYTKSITYDRQLRFFKREGVEWPPHVHTFPTVQGRTEKIPASEKNVRFVHLADETIADLLRKTNAYTDNEIEKRASKNYGLGALLGRPAWRFFRNYILKLGFRDGLPGLVRAGMDAFYQFVLVAKMIEKRYRNNS
;
A
#
# COMPACT_ATOMS: atom_id res chain seq x y z
N MET A 1 12.27 -8.30 -27.73
CA MET A 1 11.71 -8.90 -26.51
C MET A 1 10.43 -9.61 -26.92
N ASN A 2 10.16 -10.78 -26.36
CA ASN A 2 8.90 -11.46 -26.62
C ASN A 2 7.76 -10.61 -26.04
N ASP A 3 6.67 -10.40 -26.78
CA ASP A 3 5.53 -9.56 -26.33
C ASP A 3 4.89 -10.08 -25.03
N GLU A 4 5.08 -11.36 -24.73
CA GLU A 4 4.62 -12.01 -23.50
C GLU A 4 5.33 -11.53 -22.22
N ASN A 5 6.51 -10.88 -22.35
CA ASN A 5 7.34 -10.41 -21.22
C ASN A 5 7.33 -8.88 -21.08
N LYS A 6 6.34 -8.21 -21.66
CA LYS A 6 6.17 -6.77 -21.52
C LYS A 6 5.38 -6.40 -20.27
N ILE A 7 5.75 -5.29 -19.64
CA ILE A 7 5.19 -4.80 -18.38
C ILE A 7 4.55 -3.43 -18.61
N SER A 8 3.29 -3.31 -18.23
CA SER A 8 2.61 -2.01 -18.06
C SER A 8 2.69 -1.57 -16.61
N VAL A 9 3.19 -0.37 -16.36
CA VAL A 9 3.05 0.29 -15.06
C VAL A 9 1.73 1.04 -15.05
N VAL A 10 0.90 0.79 -14.05
CA VAL A 10 -0.42 1.40 -13.89
C VAL A 10 -0.43 2.25 -12.64
N ILE A 11 -0.72 3.54 -12.77
CA ILE A 11 -0.73 4.51 -11.68
C ILE A 11 -2.12 5.17 -11.61
N ASN A 12 -2.82 4.98 -10.50
CA ASN A 12 -4.05 5.71 -10.23
C ASN A 12 -3.70 7.08 -9.61
N THR A 13 -4.26 8.17 -10.16
CA THR A 13 -3.98 9.53 -9.72
C THR A 13 -5.25 10.29 -9.33
N TYR A 14 -5.13 11.16 -8.34
CA TYR A 14 -6.05 12.22 -8.01
C TYR A 14 -5.30 13.31 -7.25
N ASN A 15 -5.09 14.48 -7.89
CA ASN A 15 -4.33 15.60 -7.36
C ASN A 15 -2.95 15.16 -6.80
N ALA A 16 -2.13 14.59 -7.67
CA ALA A 16 -0.85 13.96 -7.34
C ALA A 16 0.37 14.78 -7.80
N GLU A 17 0.21 16.05 -8.16
CA GLU A 17 1.28 16.89 -8.73
C GLU A 17 2.57 16.91 -7.91
N ARG A 18 2.46 16.76 -6.56
CA ARG A 18 3.59 16.88 -5.64
C ARG A 18 4.70 15.86 -5.91
N ASP A 19 4.33 14.59 -6.10
CA ASP A 19 5.28 13.48 -6.15
C ASP A 19 5.34 12.80 -7.52
N LEU A 20 4.34 13.03 -8.40
CA LEU A 20 4.15 12.30 -9.64
C LEU A 20 5.35 12.37 -10.58
N ALA A 21 5.99 13.53 -10.75
CA ALA A 21 7.15 13.67 -11.62
C ALA A 21 8.30 12.74 -11.20
N GLN A 22 8.55 12.61 -9.89
CA GLN A 22 9.58 11.73 -9.36
C GLN A 22 9.21 10.25 -9.55
N VAL A 23 7.93 9.90 -9.41
CA VAL A 23 7.42 8.55 -9.66
C VAL A 23 7.58 8.18 -11.14
N LEU A 24 7.19 9.07 -12.05
CA LEU A 24 7.28 8.84 -13.49
C LEU A 24 8.72 8.71 -13.97
N GLU A 25 9.65 9.49 -13.41
CA GLU A 25 11.09 9.34 -13.70
C GLU A 25 11.59 7.95 -13.36
N ALA A 26 11.11 7.36 -12.27
CA ALA A 26 11.51 6.01 -11.84
C ALA A 26 10.93 4.88 -12.72
N VAL A 27 9.84 5.15 -13.44
CA VAL A 27 9.14 4.11 -14.24
C VAL A 27 9.20 4.34 -15.75
N LYS A 28 9.79 5.43 -16.25
CA LYS A 28 9.81 5.80 -17.67
C LYS A 28 10.41 4.75 -18.62
N ASN A 29 11.22 3.83 -18.09
CA ASN A 29 11.89 2.79 -18.86
C ASN A 29 11.13 1.44 -18.87
N PHE A 30 9.87 1.40 -18.45
CA PHE A 30 8.98 0.26 -18.65
C PHE A 30 8.34 0.30 -20.04
N ASP A 31 7.73 -0.82 -20.49
CA ASP A 31 7.16 -0.91 -21.85
C ASP A 31 5.92 -0.03 -22.03
N GLU A 32 5.17 0.23 -20.96
CA GLU A 32 4.06 1.17 -20.92
C GLU A 32 3.97 1.83 -19.54
N VAL A 33 3.66 3.12 -19.52
CA VAL A 33 3.21 3.84 -18.31
C VAL A 33 1.80 4.36 -18.57
N LEU A 34 0.84 3.82 -17.82
CA LEU A 34 -0.57 4.16 -17.88
C LEU A 34 -0.98 4.93 -16.63
N ILE A 35 -1.47 6.14 -16.81
CA ILE A 35 -2.11 6.94 -15.77
C ILE A 35 -3.63 6.72 -15.85
N CYS A 36 -4.22 6.29 -14.75
CA CYS A 36 -5.67 6.28 -14.58
C CYS A 36 -6.05 7.43 -13.65
N ASP A 37 -6.43 8.54 -14.26
CA ASP A 37 -6.75 9.76 -13.53
C ASP A 37 -8.21 9.80 -13.08
N MET A 38 -8.42 10.22 -11.85
CA MET A 38 -9.74 10.35 -11.22
C MET A 38 -10.18 11.82 -11.18
N GLU A 39 -10.12 12.51 -12.34
CA GLU A 39 -10.54 13.91 -12.51
C GLU A 39 -9.71 14.87 -11.65
N SER A 40 -8.38 14.79 -11.74
CA SER A 40 -7.47 15.74 -11.10
C SER A 40 -7.68 17.16 -11.60
N THR A 41 -7.56 18.12 -10.68
CA THR A 41 -7.75 19.57 -10.93
C THR A 41 -6.45 20.38 -10.78
N ASP A 42 -5.37 19.71 -10.39
CA ASP A 42 -4.02 20.27 -10.29
C ASP A 42 -3.18 19.96 -11.55
N SER A 43 -1.88 20.13 -11.49
CA SER A 43 -0.95 19.88 -12.61
C SER A 43 -0.68 18.39 -12.92
N THR A 44 -1.39 17.45 -12.27
CA THR A 44 -1.19 16.00 -12.44
C THR A 44 -1.19 15.58 -13.92
N LEU A 45 -2.21 15.98 -14.67
CA LEU A 45 -2.33 15.58 -16.09
C LEU A 45 -1.27 16.21 -16.99
N ASP A 46 -0.84 17.43 -16.70
CA ASP A 46 0.20 18.09 -17.47
C ASP A 46 1.56 17.40 -17.25
N ILE A 47 1.85 17.01 -16.01
CA ILE A 47 3.04 16.21 -15.69
C ILE A 47 2.99 14.88 -16.44
N ALA A 48 1.86 14.16 -16.40
CA ALA A 48 1.72 12.89 -17.10
C ALA A 48 1.96 13.01 -18.63
N ARG A 49 1.44 14.07 -19.26
CA ARG A 49 1.64 14.35 -20.70
C ARG A 49 3.11 14.65 -21.03
N GLN A 50 3.82 15.39 -20.18
CA GLN A 50 5.25 15.68 -20.37
C GLN A 50 6.12 14.42 -20.38
N TYR A 51 5.73 13.38 -19.63
CA TYR A 51 6.41 12.08 -19.61
C TYR A 51 5.92 11.11 -20.70
N GLY A 52 5.01 11.55 -21.57
CA GLY A 52 4.47 10.71 -22.66
C GLY A 52 3.61 9.56 -22.18
N CYS A 53 3.01 9.66 -20.99
CA CYS A 53 2.18 8.61 -20.44
C CYS A 53 0.87 8.47 -21.23
N ARG A 54 0.39 7.24 -21.38
CA ARG A 54 -0.98 6.99 -21.81
C ARG A 54 -1.93 7.33 -20.66
N ILE A 55 -3.00 8.08 -20.93
CA ILE A 55 -3.93 8.55 -19.91
C ILE A 55 -5.32 7.97 -20.19
N VAL A 56 -5.95 7.43 -19.15
CA VAL A 56 -7.36 7.07 -19.11
C VAL A 56 -8.02 7.77 -17.91
N THR A 57 -9.30 8.07 -18.01
CA THR A 57 -10.03 8.74 -16.96
C THR A 57 -11.05 7.80 -16.32
N PHE A 58 -11.11 7.79 -15.01
CA PHE A 58 -12.13 7.13 -14.23
C PHE A 58 -12.87 8.19 -13.41
N PRO A 59 -14.24 8.22 -13.43
CA PRO A 59 -15.00 9.22 -12.71
C PRO A 59 -14.69 9.21 -11.21
N LYS A 60 -14.33 10.37 -10.65
CA LYS A 60 -14.06 10.53 -9.21
C LYS A 60 -15.31 10.28 -8.37
N ALA A 61 -16.45 10.78 -8.84
CA ALA A 61 -17.73 10.70 -8.13
C ALA A 61 -17.56 10.98 -6.61
N ASN A 62 -18.15 10.16 -5.75
CA ASN A 62 -17.99 10.25 -4.29
C ASN A 62 -16.90 9.32 -3.74
N HIS A 63 -16.05 8.76 -4.59
CA HIS A 63 -14.99 7.86 -4.16
C HIS A 63 -13.90 8.60 -3.38
N LYS A 64 -13.59 8.10 -2.18
CA LYS A 64 -12.57 8.67 -1.28
C LYS A 64 -11.17 8.11 -1.51
N SER A 65 -11.05 7.07 -2.35
CA SER A 65 -9.82 6.33 -2.59
C SER A 65 -9.76 5.80 -4.03
N ALA A 66 -8.60 5.29 -4.45
CA ALA A 66 -8.35 4.77 -5.79
C ALA A 66 -8.89 3.35 -6.04
N GLU A 67 -9.28 2.61 -5.00
CA GLU A 67 -9.67 1.20 -5.13
C GLU A 67 -10.76 0.94 -6.18
N PRO A 68 -11.82 1.76 -6.30
CA PRO A 68 -12.85 1.56 -7.33
C PRO A 68 -12.31 1.65 -8.77
N ALA A 69 -11.26 2.45 -9.00
CA ALA A 69 -10.65 2.62 -10.31
C ALA A 69 -9.60 1.55 -10.65
N ARG A 70 -9.11 0.76 -9.67
CA ARG A 70 -7.96 -0.13 -9.87
C ARG A 70 -8.23 -1.22 -10.91
N THR A 71 -9.37 -1.91 -10.85
CA THR A 71 -9.70 -2.94 -11.85
C THR A 71 -9.80 -2.34 -13.25
N PHE A 72 -10.48 -1.21 -13.41
CA PHE A 72 -10.55 -0.49 -14.68
C PHE A 72 -9.16 -0.11 -15.22
N ALA A 73 -8.31 0.43 -14.36
CA ALA A 73 -6.94 0.81 -14.71
C ALA A 73 -6.10 -0.40 -15.15
N ILE A 74 -6.15 -1.52 -14.42
CA ILE A 74 -5.46 -2.76 -14.74
C ILE A 74 -5.92 -3.31 -16.08
N GLN A 75 -7.24 -3.37 -16.34
CA GLN A 75 -7.79 -3.88 -17.58
C GLN A 75 -7.51 -2.96 -18.78
N SER A 76 -7.25 -1.67 -18.54
CA SER A 76 -6.86 -0.71 -19.56
C SER A 76 -5.39 -0.85 -20.01
N ALA A 77 -4.55 -1.57 -19.28
CA ALA A 77 -3.14 -1.78 -19.62
C ALA A 77 -2.99 -2.57 -20.92
N ALA A 78 -1.96 -2.27 -21.72
CA ALA A 78 -1.73 -2.92 -23.02
C ALA A 78 -1.00 -4.26 -22.90
N ASN A 79 -0.11 -4.39 -21.90
CA ASN A 79 0.79 -5.54 -21.80
C ASN A 79 0.25 -6.66 -20.89
N PRO A 80 0.78 -7.89 -21.03
CA PRO A 80 0.30 -9.03 -20.24
C PRO A 80 0.66 -8.97 -18.77
N TRP A 81 1.72 -8.23 -18.39
CA TRP A 81 2.10 -8.03 -17.00
C TRP A 81 1.80 -6.61 -16.55
N VAL A 82 1.29 -6.50 -15.34
CA VAL A 82 0.93 -5.20 -14.74
C VAL A 82 1.67 -5.02 -13.42
N LEU A 83 2.31 -3.86 -13.28
CA LEU A 83 2.86 -3.34 -12.05
C LEU A 83 1.98 -2.17 -11.58
N VAL A 84 1.24 -2.34 -10.49
CA VAL A 84 0.46 -1.25 -9.88
C VAL A 84 1.36 -0.45 -8.95
N VAL A 85 1.46 0.85 -9.18
CA VAL A 85 2.28 1.80 -8.42
C VAL A 85 1.38 2.92 -7.89
N ASP A 86 1.51 3.29 -6.63
CA ASP A 86 0.82 4.45 -6.08
C ASP A 86 1.58 5.74 -6.49
N ALA A 87 0.87 6.86 -6.64
CA ALA A 87 1.43 8.12 -7.15
C ALA A 87 2.49 8.78 -6.22
N ASP A 88 2.82 8.13 -5.12
CA ASP A 88 3.83 8.50 -4.13
C ASP A 88 4.80 7.35 -3.83
N GLU A 89 4.94 6.37 -4.74
CA GLU A 89 5.84 5.23 -4.62
C GLU A 89 6.90 5.22 -5.72
N ILE A 90 8.17 5.10 -5.36
CA ILE A 90 9.29 4.96 -6.28
C ILE A 90 9.60 3.48 -6.51
N VAL A 91 9.65 3.09 -7.76
CA VAL A 91 10.15 1.78 -8.20
C VAL A 91 11.68 1.83 -8.24
N THR A 92 12.36 1.01 -7.44
CA THR A 92 13.83 0.96 -7.50
C THR A 92 14.31 0.30 -8.80
N PRO A 93 15.50 0.69 -9.32
CA PRO A 93 16.08 0.02 -10.50
C PRO A 93 16.25 -1.49 -10.30
N GLU A 94 16.58 -1.91 -9.08
CA GLU A 94 16.70 -3.31 -8.71
C GLU A 94 15.35 -4.05 -8.79
N LEU A 95 14.24 -3.39 -8.39
CA LEU A 95 12.91 -3.97 -8.53
C LEU A 95 12.55 -4.16 -10.01
N ARG A 96 12.76 -3.13 -10.85
CA ARG A 96 12.53 -3.25 -12.30
C ARG A 96 13.31 -4.44 -12.89
N ASN A 97 14.61 -4.53 -12.63
CA ASN A 97 15.46 -5.60 -13.15
C ASN A 97 15.03 -6.98 -12.64
N TYR A 98 14.62 -7.08 -11.38
CA TYR A 98 14.11 -8.31 -10.78
C TYR A 98 12.83 -8.77 -11.51
N LEU A 99 11.87 -7.88 -11.76
CA LEU A 99 10.62 -8.22 -12.40
C LEU A 99 10.83 -8.77 -13.81
N TYR A 100 11.63 -8.08 -14.65
CA TYR A 100 11.92 -8.55 -16.00
C TYR A 100 12.68 -9.89 -16.01
N ARG A 101 13.63 -10.09 -15.11
CA ARG A 101 14.31 -11.38 -14.97
C ARG A 101 13.33 -12.49 -14.57
N ARG A 102 12.47 -12.22 -13.59
CA ARG A 102 11.59 -13.23 -13.01
C ARG A 102 10.47 -13.69 -13.95
N ILE A 103 9.93 -12.81 -14.77
CA ILE A 103 8.92 -13.17 -15.76
C ILE A 103 9.49 -13.92 -16.97
N ALA A 104 10.81 -13.84 -17.21
CA ALA A 104 11.48 -14.58 -18.26
C ALA A 104 11.80 -16.03 -17.87
N GLU A 105 11.66 -16.40 -16.60
CA GLU A 105 11.90 -17.75 -16.12
C GLU A 105 10.71 -18.68 -16.44
N PRO A 106 10.94 -19.97 -16.77
CA PRO A 106 9.87 -20.89 -17.18
C PRO A 106 8.80 -21.11 -16.11
N ASP A 107 9.16 -20.94 -14.82
CA ASP A 107 8.29 -21.10 -13.67
C ASP A 107 7.77 -19.77 -13.11
N ALA A 108 7.67 -18.72 -13.94
CA ALA A 108 7.19 -17.41 -13.52
C ALA A 108 5.87 -17.50 -12.74
N PRO A 109 5.76 -16.83 -11.57
CA PRO A 109 4.53 -16.83 -10.79
C PRO A 109 3.46 -15.97 -11.46
N ALA A 110 2.20 -16.19 -11.14
CA ALA A 110 1.11 -15.34 -11.62
C ALA A 110 1.07 -13.98 -10.91
N GLY A 111 1.70 -13.86 -9.74
CA GLY A 111 1.80 -12.59 -9.02
C GLY A 111 2.93 -12.56 -8.01
N ILE A 112 3.45 -11.36 -7.72
CA ILE A 112 4.57 -11.13 -6.84
C ILE A 112 4.21 -10.10 -5.77
N TYR A 113 4.44 -10.47 -4.50
CA TYR A 113 4.38 -9.55 -3.36
C TYR A 113 5.67 -8.77 -3.25
N ILE A 114 5.57 -7.46 -3.43
CA ILE A 114 6.70 -6.52 -3.42
C ILE A 114 6.83 -5.87 -2.05
N PRO A 115 8.02 -5.87 -1.43
CA PRO A 115 8.24 -5.14 -0.20
C PRO A 115 8.21 -3.63 -0.43
N ARG A 116 7.73 -2.88 0.57
CA ARG A 116 7.66 -1.42 0.55
C ARG A 116 8.44 -0.84 1.73
N LEU A 117 9.34 0.09 1.44
CA LEU A 117 10.07 0.86 2.43
C LEU A 117 9.28 2.12 2.76
N ASN A 118 8.72 2.17 3.96
CA ASN A 118 7.95 3.32 4.42
C ASN A 118 8.80 4.32 5.18
N ARG A 119 8.36 5.59 5.15
CA ARG A 119 8.97 6.70 5.86
C ARG A 119 8.13 7.04 7.09
N PHE A 120 8.80 7.38 8.17
CA PHE A 120 8.17 7.87 9.40
C PHE A 120 9.11 8.83 10.14
N MET A 121 8.61 9.99 10.53
CA MET A 121 9.40 11.05 11.14
C MET A 121 10.64 11.40 10.29
N LEU A 122 10.44 11.58 8.98
CA LEU A 122 11.46 11.91 7.98
C LEU A 122 12.58 10.85 7.83
N ARG A 123 12.42 9.65 8.39
CA ARG A 123 13.38 8.56 8.29
C ARG A 123 12.75 7.30 7.70
N TYR A 124 13.50 6.61 6.88
CA TYR A 124 13.11 5.28 6.42
C TYR A 124 13.26 4.28 7.55
N THR A 125 12.20 3.57 7.86
CA THR A 125 12.17 2.57 8.94
C THR A 125 12.66 1.23 8.44
N LYS A 126 13.50 0.54 9.23
CA LYS A 126 14.11 -0.75 8.87
C LYS A 126 13.31 -1.94 9.38
N SER A 127 12.54 -1.76 10.44
CA SER A 127 11.93 -2.84 11.21
C SER A 127 10.41 -2.97 11.03
N ILE A 128 9.72 -1.85 10.84
CA ILE A 128 8.25 -1.83 10.85
C ILE A 128 7.68 -2.27 9.50
N THR A 129 8.50 -2.37 8.49
CA THR A 129 8.06 -2.40 7.12
C THR A 129 8.54 -3.58 6.30
N TYR A 130 8.21 -4.76 6.73
CA TYR A 130 7.95 -5.80 5.74
C TYR A 130 6.45 -5.78 5.36
N ASP A 131 5.98 -4.58 5.00
CA ASP A 131 4.72 -4.44 4.30
C ASP A 131 4.96 -4.94 2.87
N ARG A 132 4.41 -6.09 2.56
CA ARG A 132 4.50 -6.69 1.24
C ARG A 132 3.15 -6.59 0.57
N GLN A 133 3.14 -5.93 -0.56
CA GLN A 133 1.94 -5.65 -1.35
C GLN A 133 1.93 -6.53 -2.59
N LEU A 134 0.81 -7.21 -2.88
CA LEU A 134 0.62 -7.88 -4.17
C LEU A 134 0.33 -6.81 -5.21
N ARG A 135 1.36 -6.38 -5.93
CA ARG A 135 1.30 -5.24 -6.86
C ARG A 135 1.80 -5.57 -8.26
N PHE A 136 2.37 -6.74 -8.46
CA PHE A 136 2.82 -7.21 -9.76
C PHE A 136 2.17 -8.54 -10.08
N PHE A 137 1.54 -8.66 -11.26
CA PHE A 137 0.78 -9.85 -11.65
C PHE A 137 0.47 -9.89 -13.14
N LYS A 138 0.07 -11.07 -13.63
CA LYS A 138 -0.55 -11.20 -14.94
C LYS A 138 -1.87 -10.45 -14.96
N ARG A 139 -2.10 -9.65 -16.02
CA ARG A 139 -3.31 -8.83 -16.17
C ARG A 139 -4.59 -9.65 -16.23
N GLU A 140 -4.52 -10.80 -16.92
CA GLU A 140 -5.67 -11.65 -17.17
C GLU A 140 -6.24 -12.22 -15.86
N GLY A 141 -7.57 -12.13 -15.70
CA GLY A 141 -8.28 -12.68 -14.55
C GLY A 141 -8.03 -11.97 -13.22
N VAL A 142 -7.40 -10.79 -13.24
CA VAL A 142 -7.21 -10.01 -12.01
C VAL A 142 -8.42 -9.15 -11.73
N GLU A 143 -8.92 -9.25 -10.50
CA GLU A 143 -9.94 -8.38 -9.94
C GLU A 143 -9.43 -7.72 -8.66
N TRP A 144 -9.58 -6.40 -8.56
CA TRP A 144 -9.27 -5.66 -7.35
C TRP A 144 -10.57 -5.20 -6.70
N PRO A 145 -10.91 -5.70 -5.50
CA PRO A 145 -12.13 -5.30 -4.81
C PRO A 145 -12.15 -3.78 -4.56
N PRO A 146 -13.31 -3.11 -4.70
CA PRO A 146 -13.40 -1.64 -4.59
C PRO A 146 -13.35 -1.12 -3.15
N HIS A 147 -12.87 -1.92 -2.21
CA HIS A 147 -12.81 -1.60 -0.79
C HIS A 147 -11.37 -1.35 -0.34
N VAL A 148 -11.19 -0.37 0.55
CA VAL A 148 -9.88 -0.05 1.16
C VAL A 148 -9.34 -1.25 1.94
N HIS A 149 -8.02 -1.46 1.90
CA HIS A 149 -7.32 -2.58 2.53
C HIS A 149 -7.62 -3.97 1.96
N THR A 150 -8.04 -4.03 0.71
CA THR A 150 -8.16 -5.29 -0.02
C THR A 150 -6.94 -5.54 -0.90
N PHE A 151 -6.73 -6.81 -1.23
CA PHE A 151 -5.71 -7.23 -2.18
C PHE A 151 -6.37 -7.72 -3.47
N PRO A 152 -5.69 -7.61 -4.62
CA PRO A 152 -6.20 -8.18 -5.86
C PRO A 152 -6.28 -9.71 -5.76
N THR A 153 -7.30 -10.27 -6.39
CA THR A 153 -7.38 -11.71 -6.63
C THR A 153 -6.61 -12.03 -7.89
N VAL A 154 -5.63 -12.93 -7.79
CA VAL A 154 -4.79 -13.38 -8.91
C VAL A 154 -4.95 -14.89 -9.09
N GLN A 155 -5.21 -15.32 -10.32
CA GLN A 155 -5.33 -16.75 -10.63
C GLN A 155 -3.94 -17.36 -10.83
N GLY A 156 -3.57 -18.30 -9.96
CA GLY A 156 -2.31 -19.04 -10.04
C GLY A 156 -1.39 -18.81 -8.85
N ARG A 157 -0.16 -19.32 -8.97
CA ARG A 157 0.85 -19.25 -7.91
C ARG A 157 1.34 -17.83 -7.72
N THR A 158 1.36 -17.38 -6.48
CA THR A 158 1.99 -16.10 -6.09
C THR A 158 3.24 -16.36 -5.27
N GLU A 159 4.19 -15.42 -5.32
CA GLU A 159 5.43 -15.49 -4.54
C GLU A 159 5.76 -14.17 -3.86
N LYS A 160 6.67 -14.22 -2.92
CA LYS A 160 7.22 -13.04 -2.22
C LYS A 160 8.65 -12.86 -2.63
N ILE A 161 9.06 -11.63 -2.91
CA ILE A 161 10.47 -11.30 -3.14
C ILE A 161 11.28 -11.76 -1.92
N PRO A 162 12.34 -12.58 -2.10
CA PRO A 162 13.18 -13.06 -1.01
C PRO A 162 13.84 -11.93 -0.23
N ALA A 163 14.07 -12.12 1.06
CA ALA A 163 14.75 -11.11 1.91
C ALA A 163 16.22 -10.90 1.54
N SER A 164 16.82 -11.84 0.81
CA SER A 164 18.18 -11.75 0.27
C SER A 164 18.29 -10.73 -0.88
N GLU A 165 17.20 -10.45 -1.60
CA GLU A 165 17.13 -9.46 -2.67
C GLU A 165 17.09 -8.06 -2.07
N LYS A 166 18.27 -7.49 -1.86
CA LYS A 166 18.41 -6.16 -1.27
C LYS A 166 17.96 -5.09 -2.28
N ASN A 167 17.25 -4.05 -1.79
CA ASN A 167 16.75 -2.93 -2.57
C ASN A 167 15.68 -3.26 -3.63
N VAL A 168 15.27 -4.51 -3.78
CA VAL A 168 14.15 -4.92 -4.65
C VAL A 168 12.82 -4.58 -3.94
N ARG A 169 12.37 -3.31 -4.08
CA ARG A 169 11.25 -2.78 -3.29
C ARG A 169 10.67 -1.49 -3.87
N PHE A 170 9.50 -1.10 -3.40
CA PHE A 170 9.03 0.26 -3.47
C PHE A 170 9.65 1.14 -2.38
N VAL A 171 9.84 2.42 -2.68
CA VAL A 171 10.16 3.45 -1.68
C VAL A 171 8.98 4.42 -1.61
N HIS A 172 8.30 4.44 -0.49
CA HIS A 172 7.12 5.29 -0.26
C HIS A 172 7.57 6.69 0.17
N LEU A 173 7.16 7.69 -0.58
CA LEU A 173 7.56 9.09 -0.36
C LEU A 173 6.78 9.75 0.76
N ALA A 174 5.53 9.32 0.98
CA ALA A 174 4.71 9.87 2.03
C ALA A 174 5.34 9.66 3.40
N ASP A 175 5.39 10.73 4.19
CA ASP A 175 5.84 10.72 5.58
C ASP A 175 4.61 10.86 6.48
N GLU A 176 4.27 9.78 7.17
CA GLU A 176 3.08 9.74 8.02
C GLU A 176 3.34 10.54 9.30
N THR A 177 2.57 11.61 9.51
CA THR A 177 2.67 12.43 10.71
C THR A 177 1.92 11.80 11.90
N ILE A 178 2.24 12.25 13.12
CA ILE A 178 1.48 11.84 14.32
C ILE A 178 0.01 12.26 14.21
N ALA A 179 -0.27 13.44 13.64
CA ALA A 179 -1.64 13.89 13.40
C ALA A 179 -2.41 12.95 12.46
N ASP A 180 -1.75 12.45 11.39
CA ASP A 180 -2.34 11.47 10.49
C ASP A 180 -2.61 10.14 11.19
N LEU A 181 -1.68 9.66 12.00
CA LEU A 181 -1.85 8.45 12.81
C LEU A 181 -3.02 8.55 13.78
N LEU A 182 -3.19 9.69 14.45
CA LEU A 182 -4.32 9.91 15.35
C LEU A 182 -5.65 9.93 14.60
N ARG A 183 -5.73 10.64 13.46
CA ARG A 183 -6.91 10.69 12.60
C ARG A 183 -7.28 9.30 12.09
N LYS A 184 -6.31 8.56 11.56
CA LYS A 184 -6.49 7.18 11.10
C LYS A 184 -6.89 6.25 12.26
N THR A 185 -6.27 6.38 13.43
CA THR A 185 -6.62 5.60 14.63
C THR A 185 -8.10 5.78 14.97
N ASN A 186 -8.58 7.03 14.99
CA ASN A 186 -9.98 7.30 15.29
C ASN A 186 -10.91 6.65 14.25
N ALA A 187 -10.70 6.92 12.96
CA ALA A 187 -11.54 6.41 11.88
C ALA A 187 -11.54 4.88 11.76
N TYR A 188 -10.35 4.25 11.87
CA TYR A 188 -10.23 2.79 11.70
C TYR A 188 -10.78 2.03 12.90
N THR A 189 -10.62 2.57 14.12
CA THR A 189 -11.22 1.94 15.30
C THR A 189 -12.73 2.00 15.27
N ASP A 190 -13.35 3.06 14.71
CA ASP A 190 -14.80 3.14 14.53
C ASP A 190 -15.30 2.02 13.58
N ASN A 191 -14.63 1.81 12.44
CA ASN A 191 -14.95 0.75 11.50
C ASN A 191 -14.74 -0.67 12.08
N GLU A 192 -13.76 -0.84 12.97
CA GLU A 192 -13.46 -2.13 13.61
C GLU A 192 -14.45 -2.52 14.71
N ILE A 193 -15.08 -1.56 15.38
CA ILE A 193 -16.08 -1.81 16.44
C ILE A 193 -17.25 -2.63 15.91
N GLU A 194 -17.74 -2.32 14.70
CA GLU A 194 -18.86 -3.04 14.11
C GLU A 194 -18.50 -4.49 13.80
N LYS A 195 -17.30 -4.72 13.24
CA LYS A 195 -16.79 -6.06 12.91
C LYS A 195 -16.54 -6.93 14.15
N ARG A 196 -16.35 -6.30 15.31
CA ARG A 196 -16.01 -6.96 16.58
C ARG A 196 -17.13 -6.90 17.62
N ALA A 197 -18.34 -6.53 17.23
CA ALA A 197 -19.48 -6.32 18.14
C ALA A 197 -19.78 -7.52 19.07
N SER A 198 -19.49 -8.75 18.61
CA SER A 198 -19.67 -9.97 19.41
C SER A 198 -18.59 -10.23 20.48
N LYS A 199 -17.49 -9.45 20.48
CA LYS A 199 -16.37 -9.65 21.42
C LYS A 199 -16.55 -8.81 22.68
N ASN A 200 -16.46 -9.48 23.83
CA ASN A 200 -16.53 -8.82 25.13
C ASN A 200 -15.12 -8.56 25.66
N TYR A 201 -14.69 -7.30 25.64
CA TYR A 201 -13.40 -6.87 26.16
C TYR A 201 -13.55 -6.27 27.57
N GLY A 202 -12.67 -6.68 28.49
CA GLY A 202 -12.56 -6.17 29.84
C GLY A 202 -11.18 -5.53 30.11
N LEU A 203 -10.88 -5.28 31.40
CA LEU A 203 -9.63 -4.65 31.84
C LEU A 203 -8.38 -5.38 31.33
N GLY A 204 -8.39 -6.71 31.37
CA GLY A 204 -7.26 -7.51 30.85
C GLY A 204 -6.97 -7.26 29.37
N ALA A 205 -8.00 -7.07 28.54
CA ALA A 205 -7.84 -6.73 27.13
C ALA A 205 -7.39 -5.26 26.94
N LEU A 206 -7.90 -4.34 27.80
CA LEU A 206 -7.56 -2.92 27.75
C LEU A 206 -6.06 -2.68 27.98
N LEU A 207 -5.45 -3.43 28.88
CA LEU A 207 -4.02 -3.31 29.22
C LEU A 207 -3.15 -4.30 28.42
N GLY A 208 -3.57 -5.54 28.30
CA GLY A 208 -2.76 -6.61 27.70
C GLY A 208 -2.57 -6.46 26.19
N ARG A 209 -3.60 -6.03 25.45
CA ARG A 209 -3.49 -5.87 23.97
C ARG A 209 -2.52 -4.75 23.57
N PRO A 210 -2.56 -3.55 24.18
CA PRO A 210 -1.56 -2.51 23.92
C PRO A 210 -0.14 -2.96 24.30
N ALA A 211 0.04 -3.53 25.49
CA ALA A 211 1.33 -4.02 25.94
C ALA A 211 1.92 -5.08 24.99
N TRP A 212 1.11 -6.07 24.59
CA TRP A 212 1.53 -7.06 23.61
C TRP A 212 1.86 -6.45 22.24
N ARG A 213 1.05 -5.48 21.76
CA ARG A 213 1.30 -4.81 20.47
C ARG A 213 2.61 -4.04 20.51
N PHE A 214 2.88 -3.31 21.59
CA PHE A 214 4.13 -2.61 21.80
C PHE A 214 5.32 -3.58 21.81
N PHE A 215 5.28 -4.60 22.65
CA PHE A 215 6.33 -5.60 22.76
C PHE A 215 6.60 -6.27 21.40
N ARG A 216 5.55 -6.71 20.73
CA ARG A 216 5.68 -7.36 19.41
C ARG A 216 6.34 -6.43 18.39
N ASN A 217 5.95 -5.15 18.31
CA ASN A 217 6.45 -4.25 17.28
C ASN A 217 7.83 -3.70 17.64
N TYR A 218 8.06 -3.37 18.90
CA TYR A 218 9.33 -2.78 19.33
C TYR A 218 10.44 -3.84 19.51
N ILE A 219 10.11 -4.99 20.10
CA ILE A 219 11.09 -6.05 20.38
C ILE A 219 11.11 -7.09 19.25
N LEU A 220 10.00 -7.85 19.05
CA LEU A 220 10.01 -8.98 18.12
C LEU A 220 10.18 -8.58 16.66
N LYS A 221 9.64 -7.43 16.26
CA LYS A 221 9.84 -6.87 14.92
C LYS A 221 11.04 -5.92 14.84
N LEU A 222 11.88 -5.88 15.88
CA LEU A 222 13.11 -5.10 15.92
C LEU A 222 12.91 -3.58 15.78
N GLY A 223 11.76 -3.03 16.22
CA GLY A 223 11.46 -1.60 16.18
C GLY A 223 12.52 -0.74 16.87
N PHE A 224 13.21 -1.27 17.88
CA PHE A 224 14.32 -0.59 18.55
C PHE A 224 15.48 -0.22 17.60
N ARG A 225 15.64 -0.91 16.45
CA ARG A 225 16.66 -0.62 15.45
C ARG A 225 16.42 0.68 14.68
N ASP A 226 15.20 1.20 14.74
CA ASP A 226 14.83 2.48 14.14
C ASP A 226 14.99 3.67 15.13
N GLY A 227 15.51 3.41 16.34
CA GLY A 227 15.73 4.42 17.36
C GLY A 227 14.43 5.05 17.86
N LEU A 228 14.43 6.37 18.07
CA LEU A 228 13.26 7.10 18.58
C LEU A 228 12.03 6.98 17.65
N PRO A 229 12.12 7.10 16.32
CA PRO A 229 10.98 6.83 15.43
C PRO A 229 10.35 5.47 15.65
N GLY A 230 11.15 4.42 15.82
CA GLY A 230 10.65 3.06 16.09
C GLY A 230 9.92 2.94 17.42
N LEU A 231 10.43 3.61 18.48
CA LEU A 231 9.75 3.68 19.77
C LEU A 231 8.41 4.39 19.67
N VAL A 232 8.38 5.56 19.03
CA VAL A 232 7.15 6.35 18.83
C VAL A 232 6.14 5.55 18.02
N ARG A 233 6.56 4.90 16.92
CA ARG A 233 5.67 4.08 16.10
C ARG A 233 5.08 2.91 16.89
N ALA A 234 5.89 2.17 17.63
CA ALA A 234 5.41 1.06 18.46
C ALA A 234 4.41 1.54 19.54
N GLY A 235 4.66 2.73 20.10
CA GLY A 235 3.72 3.39 21.01
C GLY A 235 2.39 3.75 20.36
N MET A 236 2.41 4.32 19.15
CA MET A 236 1.20 4.63 18.39
C MET A 236 0.39 3.38 18.01
N ASP A 237 1.07 2.29 17.63
CA ASP A 237 0.41 1.01 17.35
C ASP A 237 -0.22 0.39 18.60
N ALA A 238 0.39 0.57 19.76
CA ALA A 238 -0.16 0.19 21.07
C ALA A 238 -1.37 1.06 21.42
N PHE A 239 -1.26 2.37 21.22
CA PHE A 239 -2.33 3.34 21.43
C PHE A 239 -3.56 3.01 20.57
N TYR A 240 -3.37 2.61 19.31
CA TYR A 240 -4.46 2.11 18.46
C TYR A 240 -5.23 0.96 19.14
N GLN A 241 -4.52 -0.01 19.74
CA GLN A 241 -5.18 -1.13 20.44
C GLN A 241 -5.91 -0.68 21.70
N PHE A 242 -5.35 0.30 22.41
CA PHE A 242 -6.02 0.90 23.59
C PHE A 242 -7.32 1.58 23.18
N VAL A 243 -7.28 2.48 22.19
CA VAL A 243 -8.46 3.21 21.69
C VAL A 243 -9.54 2.24 21.21
N LEU A 244 -9.17 1.20 20.44
CA LEU A 244 -10.11 0.21 19.98
C LEU A 244 -10.86 -0.49 21.13
N VAL A 245 -10.11 -0.94 22.13
CA VAL A 245 -10.72 -1.64 23.29
C VAL A 245 -11.53 -0.68 24.15
N ALA A 246 -11.05 0.55 24.37
CA ALA A 246 -11.77 1.58 25.13
C ALA A 246 -13.12 1.93 24.48
N LYS A 247 -13.15 2.16 23.17
CA LYS A 247 -14.40 2.41 22.42
C LYS A 247 -15.37 1.22 22.48
N MET A 248 -14.87 -0.03 22.43
CA MET A 248 -15.73 -1.22 22.58
C MET A 248 -16.33 -1.32 23.99
N ILE A 249 -15.56 -0.97 25.03
CA ILE A 249 -16.06 -0.90 26.40
C ILE A 249 -17.10 0.24 26.53
N GLU A 250 -16.82 1.42 25.99
CA GLU A 250 -17.75 2.56 25.98
C GLU A 250 -19.09 2.18 25.34
N LYS A 251 -19.06 1.56 24.13
CA LYS A 251 -20.26 1.11 23.43
C LYS A 251 -21.12 0.18 24.29
N ARG A 252 -20.49 -0.76 25.02
CA ARG A 252 -21.19 -1.66 25.92
C ARG A 252 -21.87 -0.93 27.07
N TYR A 253 -21.20 0.04 27.69
CA TYR A 253 -21.83 0.86 28.76
C TYR A 253 -23.03 1.62 28.25
N ARG A 254 -22.91 2.26 27.09
CA ARG A 254 -24.01 3.01 26.45
C ARG A 254 -25.21 2.13 26.08
N ASN A 255 -24.99 0.86 25.70
CA ASN A 255 -26.07 -0.07 25.35
C ASN A 255 -26.76 -0.68 26.58
N ASN A 256 -26.15 -0.59 27.78
CA ASN A 256 -26.71 -1.12 29.03
C ASN A 256 -27.34 0.01 29.91
N SER A 257 -27.29 1.26 29.43
CA SER A 257 -27.95 2.44 30.01
C SER A 257 -29.26 2.71 29.31
#